data_af4ee09c271e18a8fbcb745a4f88d653
#
_entry.id   af4ee09c271e18a8fbcb745a4f88d653
#
_cell.length_a   1.000
_cell.length_b   1.000
_cell.length_c   1.000
_cell.angle_alpha   90.00
_cell.angle_beta   90.00
_cell.angle_gamma   90.00
#
_symmetry.space_group_name_H-M   'P 1'
#
loop_
_entity.id
_entity.type
_entity.pdbx_description
1 polymer ?
#
loop_
_entity_poly.entity_id
_entity_poly.type
_entity_poly.pdbx_seq_one_letter_code
_entity_poly.pdbx_strand_id
1 'polypeptide(L)'
;NHDGSPAGIADLCGNCWEWVSGMRIVDGEIQIIPYGNAMKSDCNMGANSTEWKAIKPDGSLVAPGTVGTLKIDRTSASDATLRINTSVTTQTTDSNDTSVPFKDTKAVSGVTIPQILIASGLYPDAGQTTPGRFWARNNGERLPLRGSGFGYASNGGAGALLLSYARSYVSRDVSLRSALYE
;
A
#
# COMPACT_ATOMS: atom_id res chain seq x y z
N ASN A 1 -14.77 -6.47 17.42
CA ASN A 1 -15.27 -5.92 16.17
C ASN A 1 -15.12 -4.40 16.12
N HIS A 2 -15.19 -3.81 14.93
CA HIS A 2 -14.82 -2.41 14.69
C HIS A 2 -15.77 -1.37 15.29
N ASP A 3 -17.02 -1.73 15.57
CA ASP A 3 -18.08 -0.84 16.05
C ASP A 3 -18.67 -1.28 17.39
N GLY A 4 -18.14 -2.33 18.01
CA GLY A 4 -18.62 -2.88 19.28
C GLY A 4 -19.91 -3.72 19.17
N SER A 5 -20.56 -3.79 18.02
CA SER A 5 -21.77 -4.58 17.82
C SER A 5 -21.48 -6.06 17.49
N PRO A 6 -22.41 -6.99 17.75
CA PRO A 6 -22.25 -8.39 17.35
C PRO A 6 -22.15 -8.59 15.83
N ALA A 7 -22.69 -7.65 15.02
CA ALA A 7 -22.65 -7.67 13.57
C ALA A 7 -21.44 -6.92 12.98
N GLY A 8 -20.64 -6.28 13.81
CA GLY A 8 -19.45 -5.56 13.38
C GLY A 8 -18.37 -6.47 12.84
N ILE A 9 -17.55 -5.96 11.93
CA ILE A 9 -16.41 -6.71 11.36
C ILE A 9 -15.37 -6.93 12.45
N ALA A 10 -15.02 -8.18 12.72
CA ALA A 10 -13.97 -8.55 13.65
C ALA A 10 -12.59 -8.45 13.00
N ASP A 11 -11.56 -8.29 13.83
CA ASP A 11 -10.15 -8.39 13.45
C ASP A 11 -9.70 -7.49 12.29
N LEU A 12 -10.26 -6.27 12.18
CA LEU A 12 -9.78 -5.27 11.19
C LEU A 12 -8.33 -4.84 11.44
N CYS A 13 -7.86 -4.97 12.69
CA CYS A 13 -6.51 -4.59 13.08
C CYS A 13 -5.97 -5.60 14.08
N GLY A 14 -4.70 -5.99 13.93
CA GLY A 14 -4.04 -6.98 14.77
C GLY A 14 -4.32 -8.40 14.29
N ASN A 15 -3.98 -9.39 15.13
CA ASN A 15 -4.10 -10.82 14.87
C ASN A 15 -3.24 -11.28 13.68
N CYS A 16 -3.70 -11.17 12.44
CA CYS A 16 -2.96 -11.53 11.23
C CYS A 16 -2.89 -10.37 10.24
N TRP A 17 -1.81 -10.32 9.47
CA TRP A 17 -1.76 -9.51 8.26
C TRP A 17 -2.72 -10.07 7.21
N GLU A 18 -3.44 -9.20 6.52
CA GLU A 18 -4.38 -9.61 5.48
C GLU A 18 -3.97 -9.09 4.11
N TRP A 19 -3.93 -9.99 3.11
CA TRP A 19 -3.74 -9.59 1.72
C TRP A 19 -4.90 -8.70 1.25
N VAL A 20 -4.57 -7.63 0.56
CA VAL A 20 -5.55 -6.72 -0.06
C VAL A 20 -5.34 -6.74 -1.57
N SER A 21 -6.45 -6.81 -2.33
CA SER A 21 -6.43 -6.85 -3.79
C SER A 21 -6.52 -5.45 -4.43
N GLY A 22 -6.24 -5.38 -5.73
CA GLY A 22 -6.46 -4.18 -6.55
C GLY A 22 -5.39 -3.12 -6.46
N MET A 23 -4.29 -3.37 -5.75
CA MET A 23 -3.16 -2.48 -5.64
C MET A 23 -1.85 -3.26 -5.65
N ARG A 24 -0.78 -2.66 -6.16
CA ARG A 24 0.59 -3.15 -6.06
C ARG A 24 1.59 -2.01 -6.23
N ILE A 25 2.86 -2.29 -5.96
CA ILE A 25 3.97 -1.49 -6.47
C ILE A 25 4.88 -2.35 -7.34
N VAL A 26 5.46 -1.73 -8.37
CA VAL A 26 6.47 -2.38 -9.24
C VAL A 26 7.64 -1.40 -9.37
N ASP A 27 8.81 -1.80 -8.88
CA ASP A 27 9.99 -0.95 -8.80
C ASP A 27 9.67 0.45 -8.24
N GLY A 28 8.89 0.45 -7.16
CA GLY A 28 8.40 1.63 -6.47
C GLY A 28 7.16 2.28 -7.09
N GLU A 29 6.84 2.05 -8.36
CA GLU A 29 5.68 2.66 -9.03
C GLU A 29 4.37 2.15 -8.43
N ILE A 30 3.52 3.08 -7.98
CA ILE A 30 2.22 2.77 -7.40
C ILE A 30 1.22 2.48 -8.51
N GLN A 31 0.66 1.27 -8.49
CA GLN A 31 -0.30 0.80 -9.49
C GLN A 31 -1.57 0.29 -8.83
N ILE A 32 -2.71 0.59 -9.44
CA ILE A 32 -4.03 0.15 -8.98
C ILE A 32 -4.84 -0.45 -10.13
N ILE A 33 -5.84 -1.27 -9.78
CA ILE A 33 -6.94 -1.64 -10.67
C ILE A 33 -8.12 -0.74 -10.29
N PRO A 34 -8.48 0.25 -11.14
CA PRO A 34 -9.43 1.29 -10.77
C PRO A 34 -10.89 0.84 -10.79
N TYR A 35 -11.76 1.69 -10.28
CA TYR A 35 -13.23 1.60 -10.37
C TYR A 35 -13.84 0.35 -9.73
N GLY A 36 -13.18 -0.23 -8.72
CA GLY A 36 -13.66 -1.45 -8.09
C GLY A 36 -13.52 -2.72 -8.95
N ASN A 37 -12.91 -2.62 -10.13
CA ASN A 37 -12.77 -3.77 -11.03
C ASN A 37 -12.01 -4.95 -10.40
N ALA A 38 -11.14 -4.71 -9.43
CA ALA A 38 -10.45 -5.77 -8.70
C ALA A 38 -11.39 -6.72 -7.93
N MET A 39 -12.65 -6.32 -7.69
CA MET A 39 -13.67 -7.15 -7.03
C MET A 39 -14.44 -8.04 -8.00
N LYS A 40 -14.30 -7.84 -9.31
CA LYS A 40 -14.98 -8.64 -10.32
C LYS A 40 -14.31 -10.02 -10.42
N SER A 41 -15.12 -11.05 -10.58
CA SER A 41 -14.64 -12.45 -10.68
C SER A 41 -13.78 -12.73 -11.92
N ASP A 42 -13.93 -11.94 -12.98
CA ASP A 42 -13.19 -12.03 -14.23
C ASP A 42 -11.97 -11.09 -14.31
N CYS A 43 -11.72 -10.31 -13.26
CA CYS A 43 -10.60 -9.38 -13.22
C CYS A 43 -9.25 -10.12 -13.18
N ASN A 44 -8.41 -9.83 -14.16
CA ASN A 44 -7.05 -10.39 -14.17
C ASN A 44 -6.10 -9.52 -13.34
N MET A 45 -5.76 -9.99 -12.14
CA MET A 45 -4.78 -9.36 -11.25
C MET A 45 -3.36 -9.92 -11.40
N GLY A 46 -3.09 -10.70 -12.45
CA GLY A 46 -1.77 -11.26 -12.74
C GLY A 46 -0.69 -10.17 -12.95
N ALA A 47 0.57 -10.55 -12.83
CA ALA A 47 1.69 -9.61 -12.94
C ALA A 47 1.72 -8.87 -14.29
N ASN A 48 1.35 -9.53 -15.37
CA ASN A 48 1.37 -8.98 -16.74
C ASN A 48 0.01 -8.45 -17.21
N SER A 49 -0.97 -8.29 -16.30
CA SER A 49 -2.29 -7.81 -16.66
C SER A 49 -2.28 -6.35 -17.13
N THR A 50 -3.09 -6.04 -18.12
CA THR A 50 -3.33 -4.68 -18.63
C THR A 50 -4.33 -3.88 -17.80
N GLU A 51 -4.96 -4.52 -16.80
CA GLU A 51 -5.88 -3.87 -15.85
C GLU A 51 -5.16 -2.88 -14.94
N TRP A 52 -3.88 -3.09 -14.66
CA TRP A 52 -3.09 -2.20 -13.83
C TRP A 52 -2.90 -0.83 -14.46
N LYS A 53 -3.09 0.21 -13.65
CA LYS A 53 -2.84 1.61 -14.01
C LYS A 53 -1.94 2.26 -12.98
N ALA A 54 -1.01 3.08 -13.45
CA ALA A 54 -0.15 3.89 -12.60
C ALA A 54 -0.80 5.27 -12.37
N ILE A 55 -0.52 5.88 -11.23
CA ILE A 55 -1.15 7.13 -10.79
C ILE A 55 -0.17 8.28 -11.02
N LYS A 56 -0.62 9.37 -11.63
CA LYS A 56 0.13 10.64 -11.72
C LYS A 56 -0.21 11.60 -10.57
N PRO A 57 0.64 12.62 -10.32
CA PRO A 57 0.38 13.64 -9.28
C PRO A 57 -0.93 14.42 -9.47
N ASP A 58 -1.43 14.54 -10.69
CA ASP A 58 -2.73 15.16 -11.01
C ASP A 58 -3.93 14.21 -10.82
N GLY A 59 -3.69 12.98 -10.43
CA GLY A 59 -4.71 11.93 -10.25
C GLY A 59 -5.07 11.17 -11.52
N SER A 60 -4.49 11.51 -12.66
CA SER A 60 -4.73 10.78 -13.90
C SER A 60 -4.15 9.35 -13.83
N LEU A 61 -4.85 8.40 -14.44
CA LEU A 61 -4.48 7.00 -14.53
C LEU A 61 -3.89 6.71 -15.89
N VAL A 62 -2.68 6.21 -15.91
CA VAL A 62 -1.91 5.96 -17.13
C VAL A 62 -1.39 4.53 -17.17
N ALA A 63 -0.84 4.12 -18.31
CA ALA A 63 -0.19 2.82 -18.41
C ALA A 63 1.02 2.74 -17.46
N PRO A 64 1.26 1.58 -16.82
CA PRO A 64 2.49 1.33 -16.05
C PRO A 64 3.74 1.66 -16.84
N GLY A 65 4.77 2.19 -16.15
CA GLY A 65 6.03 2.63 -16.78
C GLY A 65 6.00 4.02 -17.41
N THR A 66 4.86 4.73 -17.35
CA THR A 66 4.78 6.12 -17.83
C THR A 66 5.64 7.03 -16.95
N VAL A 67 6.38 7.94 -17.57
CA VAL A 67 7.23 8.90 -16.84
C VAL A 67 6.39 9.84 -15.96
N GLY A 68 6.88 10.12 -14.76
CA GLY A 68 6.26 11.07 -13.83
C GLY A 68 5.10 10.49 -13.01
N THR A 69 4.92 9.19 -12.98
CA THR A 69 3.97 8.50 -12.08
C THR A 69 4.47 8.51 -10.63
N LEU A 70 3.54 8.41 -9.69
CA LEU A 70 3.85 8.37 -8.25
C LEU A 70 4.56 7.07 -7.87
N LYS A 71 5.58 7.21 -7.05
CA LYS A 71 6.44 6.13 -6.59
C LYS A 71 6.67 6.19 -5.09
N ILE A 72 6.85 5.05 -4.49
CA ILE A 72 7.42 4.93 -3.14
C ILE A 72 8.94 5.04 -3.27
N ASP A 73 9.50 6.00 -2.56
CA ASP A 73 10.92 6.27 -2.53
C ASP A 73 11.45 6.23 -1.09
N ARG A 74 12.74 6.14 -0.94
CA ARG A 74 13.47 6.19 0.32
C ARG A 74 14.32 7.45 0.38
N THR A 75 14.40 8.09 1.56
CA THR A 75 15.12 9.36 1.69
C THR A 75 16.60 9.25 1.34
N SER A 76 17.28 8.19 1.83
CA SER A 76 18.67 7.89 1.50
C SER A 76 19.03 6.45 1.90
N ALA A 77 20.24 6.01 1.58
CA ALA A 77 20.73 4.69 1.98
C ALA A 77 20.91 4.57 3.51
N SER A 78 21.20 5.66 4.20
CA SER A 78 21.39 5.73 5.67
C SER A 78 20.10 6.03 6.42
N ASP A 79 19.13 6.71 5.79
CA ASP A 79 17.81 7.01 6.35
C ASP A 79 16.73 6.23 5.61
N ALA A 80 16.15 5.26 6.28
CA ALA A 80 15.14 4.36 5.73
C ALA A 80 13.73 4.96 5.72
N THR A 81 13.57 6.28 5.84
CA THR A 81 12.26 6.94 5.86
C THR A 81 11.60 6.87 4.48
N LEU A 82 10.37 6.35 4.48
CA LEU A 82 9.52 6.27 3.30
C LEU A 82 8.96 7.65 2.92
N ARG A 83 8.90 7.93 1.63
CA ARG A 83 8.26 9.13 1.06
C ARG A 83 7.61 8.82 -0.28
N ILE A 84 6.69 9.68 -0.70
CA ILE A 84 6.10 9.64 -2.06
C ILE A 84 6.86 10.60 -2.97
N ASN A 85 7.26 10.10 -4.14
CA ASN A 85 8.03 10.83 -5.14
C ASN A 85 7.52 10.50 -6.55
N THR A 86 8.05 11.13 -7.59
CA THR A 86 7.86 10.76 -9.00
C THR A 86 9.03 9.96 -9.57
N SER A 87 10.07 9.73 -8.76
CA SER A 87 11.22 8.89 -9.10
C SER A 87 11.68 8.09 -7.89
N VAL A 88 12.31 6.95 -8.09
CA VAL A 88 13.03 6.21 -7.06
C VAL A 88 14.47 6.75 -7.06
N THR A 89 14.83 7.48 -6.01
CA THR A 89 16.18 8.03 -5.83
C THR A 89 17.09 7.11 -5.04
N THR A 90 16.51 6.32 -4.14
CA THR A 90 17.22 5.32 -3.35
C THR A 90 16.43 4.02 -3.36
N GLN A 91 17.00 2.99 -3.96
CA GLN A 91 16.37 1.67 -4.05
C GLN A 91 16.60 0.86 -2.77
N THR A 92 15.59 0.11 -2.37
CA THR A 92 15.70 -0.89 -1.29
C THR A 92 16.28 -2.20 -1.83
N THR A 93 16.68 -3.09 -0.91
CA THR A 93 17.01 -4.48 -1.19
C THR A 93 15.96 -5.41 -0.61
N ASP A 94 16.03 -6.70 -0.88
CA ASP A 94 15.10 -7.69 -0.34
C ASP A 94 15.17 -7.89 1.18
N SER A 95 16.19 -7.33 1.83
CA SER A 95 16.38 -7.38 3.28
C SER A 95 16.20 -6.03 3.98
N ASN A 96 15.83 -4.97 3.25
CA ASN A 96 15.89 -3.61 3.76
C ASN A 96 14.61 -2.83 3.45
N ASP A 97 13.69 -2.76 4.41
CA ASP A 97 12.48 -1.97 4.30
C ASP A 97 12.76 -0.47 4.49
N THR A 98 12.00 0.35 3.79
CA THR A 98 11.77 1.75 4.15
C THR A 98 10.47 1.84 4.92
N SER A 99 10.38 2.75 5.90
CA SER A 99 9.16 2.85 6.70
C SER A 99 8.98 4.22 7.36
N VAL A 100 7.73 4.51 7.75
CA VAL A 100 7.34 5.72 8.47
C VAL A 100 6.05 5.42 9.26
N PRO A 101 5.78 6.07 10.42
CA PRO A 101 4.42 6.07 10.95
C PRO A 101 3.46 6.55 9.88
N PHE A 102 2.32 5.87 9.67
CA PHE A 102 1.43 6.17 8.54
C PHE A 102 1.03 7.65 8.47
N LYS A 103 0.68 8.24 9.61
CA LYS A 103 0.32 9.66 9.75
C LYS A 103 1.43 10.64 9.32
N ASP A 104 2.68 10.20 9.31
CA ASP A 104 3.86 11.01 8.99
C ASP A 104 4.37 10.78 7.56
N THR A 105 3.63 10.00 6.74
CA THR A 105 3.95 9.81 5.32
C THR A 105 3.93 11.15 4.60
N LYS A 106 5.02 11.50 3.92
CA LYS A 106 5.18 12.78 3.24
C LYS A 106 5.49 12.59 1.76
N ALA A 107 5.12 13.58 0.96
CA ALA A 107 5.60 13.71 -0.40
C ALA A 107 6.88 14.53 -0.45
N VAL A 108 7.71 14.30 -1.46
CA VAL A 108 8.83 15.16 -1.81
C VAL A 108 8.30 16.55 -2.21
N SER A 109 9.06 17.60 -1.90
CA SER A 109 8.69 18.98 -2.27
C SER A 109 8.38 19.07 -3.78
N GLY A 110 7.26 19.71 -4.12
CA GLY A 110 6.77 19.83 -5.50
C GLY A 110 5.96 18.64 -6.02
N VAL A 111 5.83 17.56 -5.26
CA VAL A 111 4.97 16.42 -5.63
C VAL A 111 3.58 16.61 -5.03
N THR A 112 2.56 16.74 -5.88
CA THR A 112 1.16 16.80 -5.47
C THR A 112 0.63 15.40 -5.17
N ILE A 113 -0.15 15.27 -4.09
CA ILE A 113 -0.82 14.03 -3.72
C ILE A 113 -2.28 14.10 -4.18
N PRO A 114 -2.69 13.26 -5.15
CA PRO A 114 -4.07 13.23 -5.60
C PRO A 114 -4.98 12.52 -4.61
N GLN A 115 -6.26 12.89 -4.62
CA GLN A 115 -7.28 12.31 -3.73
C GLN A 115 -7.37 10.78 -3.83
N ILE A 116 -7.12 10.21 -5.00
CA ILE A 116 -7.13 8.74 -5.20
C ILE A 116 -6.09 8.03 -4.32
N LEU A 117 -4.94 8.65 -4.04
CA LEU A 117 -3.92 8.07 -3.17
C LEU A 117 -4.38 8.06 -1.70
N ILE A 118 -5.08 9.11 -1.26
CA ILE A 118 -5.68 9.21 0.07
C ILE A 118 -6.82 8.19 0.19
N ALA A 119 -7.75 8.17 -0.76
CA ALA A 119 -8.88 7.24 -0.80
C ALA A 119 -8.45 5.76 -0.83
N SER A 120 -7.30 5.46 -1.44
CA SER A 120 -6.72 4.11 -1.43
C SER A 120 -6.01 3.76 -0.12
N GLY A 121 -5.95 4.69 0.85
CA GLY A 121 -5.25 4.49 2.12
C GLY A 121 -3.72 4.37 1.97
N LEU A 122 -3.14 4.99 0.95
CA LEU A 122 -1.69 5.02 0.69
C LEU A 122 -1.03 6.30 1.20
N TYR A 123 -1.84 7.28 1.55
CA TYR A 123 -1.41 8.56 2.08
C TYR A 123 -2.41 9.02 3.15
N PRO A 124 -1.97 9.61 4.26
CA PRO A 124 -2.86 10.08 5.30
C PRO A 124 -3.70 11.27 4.82
N ASP A 125 -4.96 11.33 5.25
CA ASP A 125 -5.77 12.52 5.07
C ASP A 125 -5.30 13.63 6.02
N ALA A 126 -5.45 14.89 5.59
CA ALA A 126 -5.01 16.04 6.35
C ALA A 126 -5.69 16.11 7.73
N GLY A 127 -4.89 16.26 8.78
CA GLY A 127 -5.38 16.35 10.15
C GLY A 127 -5.77 15.03 10.80
N GLN A 128 -5.66 13.89 10.10
CA GLN A 128 -5.92 12.57 10.67
C GLN A 128 -4.67 11.99 11.34
N THR A 129 -4.89 11.37 12.49
CA THR A 129 -3.84 10.70 13.28
C THR A 129 -3.97 9.18 13.23
N THR A 130 -4.31 8.64 12.06
CA THR A 130 -4.53 7.20 11.87
C THR A 130 -3.33 6.40 12.38
N PRO A 131 -3.52 5.53 13.39
CA PRO A 131 -2.45 4.72 13.95
C PRO A 131 -1.99 3.66 12.96
N GLY A 132 -0.74 3.27 13.11
CA GLY A 132 -0.09 2.24 12.30
C GLY A 132 1.16 2.75 11.62
N ARG A 133 1.89 1.84 11.01
CA ARG A 133 3.13 2.13 10.30
C ARG A 133 3.04 1.66 8.86
N PHE A 134 3.66 2.40 7.96
CA PHE A 134 3.78 2.07 6.55
C PHE A 134 5.20 1.55 6.29
N TRP A 135 5.31 0.32 5.78
CA TRP A 135 6.57 -0.30 5.35
C TRP A 135 6.49 -0.61 3.87
N ALA A 136 7.60 -0.44 3.17
CA ALA A 136 7.70 -0.81 1.76
C ALA A 136 9.13 -1.18 1.36
N ARG A 137 9.22 -2.03 0.32
CA ARG A 137 10.41 -2.21 -0.52
C ARG A 137 10.07 -1.71 -1.90
N ASN A 138 10.89 -0.85 -2.44
CA ASN A 138 10.65 -0.23 -3.74
C ASN A 138 11.43 -0.90 -4.89
N ASN A 139 11.77 -2.17 -4.71
CA ASN A 139 12.38 -3.03 -5.73
C ASN A 139 11.43 -4.19 -6.07
N GLY A 140 11.28 -4.51 -7.35
CA GLY A 140 10.42 -5.58 -7.84
C GLY A 140 8.92 -5.34 -7.55
N GLU A 141 8.10 -6.39 -7.76
CA GLU A 141 6.66 -6.36 -7.44
C GLU A 141 6.43 -6.62 -5.96
N ARG A 142 5.62 -5.75 -5.31
CA ARG A 142 5.16 -5.92 -3.92
C ARG A 142 3.65 -5.73 -3.85
N LEU A 143 3.01 -6.60 -3.09
CA LEU A 143 1.56 -6.54 -2.88
C LEU A 143 1.24 -6.10 -1.45
N PRO A 144 0.09 -5.45 -1.22
CA PRO A 144 -0.25 -4.90 0.08
C PRO A 144 -0.76 -5.94 1.06
N LEU A 145 -0.28 -5.82 2.29
CA LEU A 145 -0.83 -6.44 3.48
C LEU A 145 -1.29 -5.34 4.44
N ARG A 146 -2.42 -5.54 5.09
CA ARG A 146 -3.01 -4.58 6.04
C ARG A 146 -3.35 -5.22 7.37
N GLY A 147 -3.72 -4.38 8.35
CA GLY A 147 -4.24 -4.77 9.65
C GLY A 147 -3.17 -5.02 10.71
N SER A 148 -1.98 -5.42 10.32
CA SER A 148 -0.87 -5.87 11.17
C SER A 148 -1.09 -7.21 11.87
N GLY A 149 0.01 -7.87 12.26
CA GLY A 149 -0.02 -9.05 13.12
C GLY A 149 -0.04 -8.70 14.61
N PHE A 150 -0.31 -9.69 15.47
CA PHE A 150 -0.45 -9.53 16.92
C PHE A 150 0.79 -8.95 17.63
N GLY A 151 1.99 -9.07 17.06
CA GLY A 151 3.24 -8.62 17.65
C GLY A 151 3.61 -7.16 17.37
N TYR A 152 2.78 -6.38 16.67
CA TYR A 152 3.17 -5.06 16.17
C TYR A 152 2.84 -3.89 17.12
N ALA A 153 2.11 -4.12 18.20
CA ALA A 153 1.79 -3.11 19.23
C ALA A 153 1.34 -1.76 18.61
N SER A 154 1.98 -0.65 18.99
CA SER A 154 1.67 0.69 18.47
C SER A 154 1.95 0.89 16.96
N ASN A 155 2.66 -0.02 16.31
CA ASN A 155 2.86 -0.01 14.86
C ASN A 155 1.68 -0.64 14.09
N GLY A 156 0.79 -1.35 14.78
CA GLY A 156 -0.45 -1.87 14.24
C GLY A 156 -1.54 -0.79 14.18
N GLY A 157 -2.65 -1.10 13.52
CA GLY A 157 -3.80 -0.21 13.43
C GLY A 157 -4.32 -0.05 12.00
N ALA A 158 -5.34 0.78 11.83
CA ALA A 158 -6.01 0.98 10.55
C ALA A 158 -5.08 1.53 9.45
N GLY A 159 -4.04 2.27 9.82
CA GLY A 159 -3.01 2.76 8.88
C GLY A 159 -1.87 1.77 8.64
N ALA A 160 -1.86 0.60 9.30
CA ALA A 160 -0.79 -0.38 9.09
C ALA A 160 -0.84 -0.91 7.65
N LEU A 161 0.24 -0.68 6.91
CA LEU A 161 0.38 -1.07 5.52
C LEU A 161 1.78 -1.62 5.29
N LEU A 162 1.84 -2.80 4.69
CA LEU A 162 3.09 -3.49 4.41
C LEU A 162 3.17 -3.85 2.93
N LEU A 163 4.07 -3.21 2.21
CA LEU A 163 4.39 -3.40 0.79
C LEU A 163 5.81 -3.93 0.61
N SER A 164 6.17 -4.92 1.42
CA SER A 164 7.52 -5.50 1.41
C SER A 164 7.60 -6.87 0.74
N TYR A 165 6.46 -7.53 0.52
CA TYR A 165 6.44 -8.91 0.08
C TYR A 165 5.93 -9.09 -1.35
N ALA A 166 6.57 -10.03 -2.03
CA ALA A 166 6.18 -10.45 -3.37
C ALA A 166 4.92 -11.33 -3.33
N ARG A 167 4.31 -11.53 -4.48
CA ARG A 167 3.10 -12.35 -4.68
C ARG A 167 3.20 -13.78 -4.14
N SER A 168 4.39 -14.35 -4.12
CA SER A 168 4.64 -15.72 -3.65
C SER A 168 4.87 -15.83 -2.14
N TYR A 169 4.79 -14.73 -1.40
CA TYR A 169 5.05 -14.77 0.04
C TYR A 169 3.95 -15.53 0.79
N VAL A 170 4.36 -16.44 1.64
CA VAL A 170 3.50 -17.23 2.53
C VAL A 170 4.08 -17.19 3.93
N SER A 171 3.25 -16.95 4.93
CA SER A 171 3.61 -16.96 6.33
C SER A 171 2.42 -17.38 7.19
N ARG A 172 2.69 -17.90 8.39
CA ARG A 172 1.66 -18.31 9.38
C ARG A 172 0.89 -17.12 9.98
N ASP A 173 1.40 -15.90 9.85
CA ASP A 173 0.80 -14.66 10.34
C ASP A 173 0.16 -13.83 9.23
N VAL A 174 -0.02 -14.44 8.04
CA VAL A 174 -0.66 -13.83 6.90
C VAL A 174 -1.90 -14.63 6.50
N SER A 175 -2.99 -13.94 6.33
CA SER A 175 -4.28 -14.48 5.92
C SER A 175 -4.86 -13.70 4.74
N LEU A 176 -6.05 -14.07 4.32
CA LEU A 176 -6.88 -13.31 3.40
C LEU A 176 -8.31 -13.28 3.94
N ARG A 177 -9.02 -12.22 3.63
CA ARG A 177 -10.45 -12.12 3.86
C ARG A 177 -11.15 -11.99 2.51
N SER A 178 -12.03 -12.92 2.21
CA SER A 178 -12.87 -12.82 1.02
C SER A 178 -13.98 -11.79 1.27
N ALA A 179 -14.24 -10.93 0.28
CA ALA A 179 -15.41 -10.10 0.22
C ALA A 179 -16.26 -10.55 -0.98
N LEU A 180 -17.55 -10.77 -0.75
CA LEU A 180 -18.52 -10.99 -1.83
C LEU A 180 -19.13 -9.65 -2.21
N TYR A 181 -19.13 -9.36 -3.49
CA TYR A 181 -19.88 -8.26 -4.07
C TYR A 181 -21.07 -8.88 -4.81
N GLU A 182 -22.27 -8.55 -4.37
CA GLU A 182 -23.54 -8.89 -5.04
C GLU A 182 -23.97 -7.76 -5.96
#